data_6ef6ca7ff307d5ada0cc1a91d07007ed
#
_entry.id   6ef6ca7ff307d5ada0cc1a91d07007ed
#
_cell.length_a   1.000
_cell.length_b   1.000
_cell.length_c   1.000
_cell.angle_alpha   90.00
_cell.angle_beta   90.00
_cell.angle_gamma   90.00
#
_symmetry.space_group_name_H-M   'P 1'
#
loop_
_entity.id
_entity.type
_entity.pdbx_description
1 polymer ?
#
loop_
_entity_poly.entity_id
_entity_poly.type
_entity_poly.pdbx_seq_one_letter_code
_entity_poly.pdbx_strand_id
1 'polypeptide(L)'
;LPLKINMKIYLDGPDSGGKTHLAKVLQEALKCEYIHYSYNEDDFEYADQIKQSFEFLKEHDNVIIDRHLISEYVYGSVVRNEPRIHFCPDLDGGKDFINELLNAFDLIIFCLPMDKGIYLKNYVNCMKTKEEYISNVDVMSKIYDKYQDIYLTFKSCHPDLQYKVVRYDYLKTL
;
A
#
# COMPACT_ATOMS: atom_id res chain seq x y z
N LEU A 1 -30.41 -9.30 -10.32
CA LEU A 1 -29.13 -9.93 -10.07
C LEU A 1 -28.18 -8.83 -9.61
N PRO A 2 -27.52 -8.96 -8.47
CA PRO A 2 -26.49 -7.99 -8.08
C PRO A 2 -25.41 -7.97 -9.15
N LEU A 3 -25.06 -6.77 -9.61
CA LEU A 3 -23.94 -6.57 -10.50
C LEU A 3 -22.68 -7.09 -9.78
N LYS A 4 -22.10 -8.16 -10.28
CA LYS A 4 -20.81 -8.65 -9.80
C LYS A 4 -19.75 -7.68 -10.31
N ILE A 5 -19.35 -6.76 -9.46
CA ILE A 5 -18.25 -5.84 -9.77
C ILE A 5 -16.96 -6.61 -9.54
N ASN A 6 -16.28 -6.96 -10.63
CA ASN A 6 -14.94 -7.53 -10.54
C ASN A 6 -13.95 -6.38 -10.51
N MET A 7 -13.14 -6.31 -9.45
CA MET A 7 -12.14 -5.25 -9.28
C MET A 7 -10.85 -5.82 -8.69
N LYS A 8 -9.74 -5.39 -9.24
CA LYS A 8 -8.39 -5.59 -8.67
C LYS A 8 -8.03 -4.35 -7.87
N ILE A 9 -8.06 -4.48 -6.54
CA ILE A 9 -7.83 -3.36 -5.61
C ILE A 9 -6.50 -3.56 -4.91
N TYR A 10 -5.69 -2.52 -4.90
CA TYR A 10 -4.46 -2.46 -4.12
C TYR A 10 -4.62 -1.52 -2.94
N LEU A 11 -4.38 -2.02 -1.73
CA LEU A 11 -4.35 -1.24 -0.49
C LEU A 11 -2.91 -1.11 0.00
N ASP A 12 -2.47 0.10 0.26
CA ASP A 12 -1.19 0.33 0.94
C ASP A 12 -1.26 1.53 1.88
N GLY A 13 -0.24 1.66 2.71
CA GLY A 13 -0.14 2.73 3.70
C GLY A 13 0.63 2.29 4.94
N PRO A 14 0.96 3.22 5.83
CA PRO A 14 1.70 2.93 7.05
C PRO A 14 0.92 2.04 8.01
N ASP A 15 1.60 1.46 9.00
CA ASP A 15 0.95 0.74 10.08
C ASP A 15 -0.04 1.65 10.81
N SER A 16 -1.14 1.07 11.30
CA SER A 16 -2.26 1.82 11.89
C SER A 16 -2.93 2.86 10.96
N GLY A 17 -2.71 2.76 9.65
CA GLY A 17 -3.35 3.62 8.63
C GLY A 17 -4.79 3.23 8.27
N GLY A 18 -5.36 2.20 8.92
CA GLY A 18 -6.74 1.78 8.70
C GLY A 18 -6.94 0.72 7.60
N LYS A 19 -5.86 0.16 7.04
CA LYS A 19 -5.90 -0.85 5.96
C LYS A 19 -6.80 -2.05 6.28
N THR A 20 -6.55 -2.70 7.39
CA THR A 20 -7.28 -3.93 7.78
C THR A 20 -8.77 -3.70 7.93
N HIS A 21 -9.15 -2.55 8.47
CA HIS A 21 -10.57 -2.20 8.60
C HIS A 21 -11.22 -1.99 7.22
N LEU A 22 -10.58 -1.19 6.38
CA LEU A 22 -11.07 -0.93 5.02
C LEU A 22 -11.14 -2.22 4.20
N ALA A 23 -10.11 -3.07 4.29
CA ALA A 23 -10.06 -4.34 3.58
C ALA A 23 -11.26 -5.24 3.93
N LYS A 24 -11.61 -5.34 5.21
CA LYS A 24 -12.77 -6.12 5.65
C LYS A 24 -14.08 -5.58 5.08
N VAL A 25 -14.27 -4.26 5.14
CA VAL A 25 -15.48 -3.60 4.60
C VAL A 25 -15.59 -3.86 3.10
N LEU A 26 -14.51 -3.68 2.35
CA LEU A 26 -14.48 -3.93 0.91
C LEU A 26 -14.70 -5.40 0.57
N GLN A 27 -14.07 -6.31 1.31
CA GLN A 27 -14.21 -7.75 1.11
C GLN A 27 -15.67 -8.21 1.32
N GLU A 28 -16.32 -7.70 2.35
CA GLU A 28 -17.74 -7.99 2.61
C GLU A 28 -18.66 -7.43 1.51
N ALA A 29 -18.40 -6.19 1.06
CA ALA A 29 -19.20 -5.53 0.05
C ALA A 29 -19.05 -6.14 -1.35
N LEU A 30 -17.81 -6.45 -1.74
CA LEU A 30 -17.47 -6.92 -3.09
C LEU A 30 -17.43 -8.44 -3.21
N LYS A 31 -17.46 -9.18 -2.10
CA LYS A 31 -17.30 -10.65 -2.05
C LYS A 31 -16.05 -11.10 -2.80
N CYS A 32 -14.95 -10.39 -2.60
CA CYS A 32 -13.68 -10.62 -3.27
C CYS A 32 -12.69 -11.41 -2.42
N GLU A 33 -11.66 -11.94 -3.06
CA GLU A 33 -10.52 -12.55 -2.39
C GLU A 33 -9.66 -11.47 -1.72
N TYR A 34 -9.06 -11.79 -0.57
CA TYR A 34 -8.17 -10.90 0.15
C TYR A 34 -6.83 -11.58 0.37
N ILE A 35 -5.76 -10.92 -0.07
CA ILE A 35 -4.38 -11.37 0.08
C ILE A 35 -3.59 -10.28 0.79
N HIS A 36 -2.96 -10.65 1.89
CA HIS A 36 -2.06 -9.79 2.63
C HIS A 36 -0.62 -10.29 2.48
N TYR A 37 0.25 -9.42 1.97
CA TYR A 37 1.68 -9.69 1.95
C TYR A 37 2.33 -9.09 3.21
N SER A 38 2.93 -9.95 4.03
CA SER A 38 3.71 -9.52 5.19
C SER A 38 5.20 -9.55 4.86
N TYR A 39 5.90 -8.52 5.32
CA TYR A 39 7.35 -8.48 5.25
C TYR A 39 7.94 -9.45 6.28
N ASN A 40 8.88 -10.30 5.85
CA ASN A 40 9.72 -11.11 6.72
C ASN A 40 11.18 -10.78 6.43
N GLU A 41 11.99 -10.47 7.45
CA GLU A 41 13.38 -10.02 7.28
C GLU A 41 14.25 -11.07 6.55
N ASP A 42 13.93 -12.33 6.68
CA ASP A 42 14.67 -13.46 6.11
C ASP A 42 14.26 -13.81 4.66
N ASP A 43 13.26 -13.14 4.09
CA ASP A 43 12.72 -13.51 2.79
C ASP A 43 13.47 -12.87 1.62
N PHE A 44 14.49 -13.57 1.13
CA PHE A 44 14.96 -13.43 -0.26
C PHE A 44 13.84 -13.70 -1.28
N GLU A 45 12.78 -14.36 -0.87
CA GLU A 45 11.63 -14.74 -1.69
C GLU A 45 10.63 -13.61 -1.93
N TYR A 46 10.70 -12.50 -1.18
CA TYR A 46 9.70 -11.42 -1.29
C TYR A 46 9.65 -10.80 -2.70
N ALA A 47 10.79 -10.62 -3.36
CA ALA A 47 10.83 -10.11 -4.73
C ALA A 47 10.19 -11.10 -5.73
N ASP A 48 10.33 -12.40 -5.49
CA ASP A 48 9.71 -13.44 -6.30
C ASP A 48 8.21 -13.54 -6.00
N GLN A 49 7.79 -13.37 -4.76
CA GLN A 49 6.38 -13.29 -4.38
C GLN A 49 5.67 -12.13 -5.07
N ILE A 50 6.33 -10.98 -5.20
CA ILE A 50 5.79 -9.84 -5.93
C ILE A 50 5.61 -10.15 -7.42
N LYS A 51 6.58 -10.78 -8.06
CA LYS A 51 6.44 -11.21 -9.47
C LYS A 51 5.31 -12.21 -9.64
N GLN A 52 5.23 -13.19 -8.76
CA GLN A 52 4.14 -14.18 -8.75
C GLN A 52 2.77 -13.52 -8.55
N SER A 53 2.69 -12.45 -7.76
CA SER A 53 1.44 -11.72 -7.56
C SER A 53 0.93 -11.05 -8.83
N PHE A 54 1.81 -10.54 -9.69
CA PHE A 54 1.39 -10.00 -10.99
C PHE A 54 0.86 -11.09 -11.93
N GLU A 55 1.46 -12.29 -11.91
CA GLU A 55 0.92 -13.43 -12.67
C GLU A 55 -0.44 -13.86 -12.10
N PHE A 56 -0.57 -13.93 -10.77
CA PHE A 56 -1.83 -14.20 -10.10
C PHE A 56 -2.94 -13.19 -10.51
N LEU A 57 -2.62 -11.91 -10.60
CA LEU A 57 -3.57 -10.86 -11.00
C LEU A 57 -4.06 -11.00 -12.45
N LYS A 58 -3.34 -11.70 -13.31
CA LYS A 58 -3.80 -11.95 -14.69
C LYS A 58 -4.96 -12.96 -14.72
N GLU A 59 -5.02 -13.84 -13.74
CA GLU A 59 -6.00 -14.93 -13.66
C GLU A 59 -7.16 -14.63 -12.70
N HIS A 60 -7.05 -13.57 -11.87
CA HIS A 60 -8.02 -13.26 -10.83
C HIS A 60 -8.54 -11.82 -10.99
N ASP A 61 -9.86 -11.70 -11.21
CA ASP A 61 -10.49 -10.42 -11.53
C ASP A 61 -11.18 -9.71 -10.34
N ASN A 62 -11.26 -10.38 -9.18
CA ASN A 62 -11.96 -9.84 -8.02
C ASN A 62 -11.15 -10.08 -6.75
N VAL A 63 -10.18 -9.22 -6.50
CA VAL A 63 -9.18 -9.41 -5.44
C VAL A 63 -8.76 -8.09 -4.81
N ILE A 64 -8.51 -8.14 -3.50
CA ILE A 64 -7.83 -7.08 -2.75
C ILE A 64 -6.44 -7.58 -2.39
N ILE A 65 -5.43 -6.84 -2.80
CA ILE A 65 -4.03 -7.03 -2.38
C ILE A 65 -3.69 -5.97 -1.34
N ASP A 66 -3.37 -6.39 -0.13
CA ASP A 66 -2.93 -5.53 0.97
C ASP A 66 -1.43 -5.67 1.15
N ARG A 67 -0.73 -4.59 0.90
CA ARG A 67 0.73 -4.44 0.80
C ARG A 67 1.32 -5.13 -0.43
N HIS A 68 2.20 -4.42 -1.09
CA HIS A 68 2.89 -4.89 -2.29
C HIS A 68 4.19 -4.09 -2.50
N LEU A 69 4.48 -3.72 -3.75
CA LEU A 69 5.68 -2.97 -4.16
C LEU A 69 5.91 -1.67 -3.38
N ILE A 70 4.86 -0.91 -3.13
CA ILE A 70 4.98 0.38 -2.42
C ILE A 70 5.46 0.15 -0.99
N SER A 71 4.90 -0.83 -0.29
CA SER A 71 5.35 -1.19 1.05
C SER A 71 6.82 -1.57 1.07
N GLU A 72 7.26 -2.41 0.13
CA GLU A 72 8.68 -2.82 0.06
C GLU A 72 9.59 -1.61 -0.16
N TYR A 73 9.23 -0.72 -1.07
CA TYR A 73 10.01 0.48 -1.31
C TYR A 73 10.07 1.41 -0.08
N VAL A 74 8.91 1.65 0.57
CA VAL A 74 8.83 2.55 1.72
C VAL A 74 9.60 1.99 2.91
N TYR A 75 9.27 0.78 3.34
CA TYR A 75 9.92 0.17 4.51
C TYR A 75 11.39 -0.17 4.23
N GLY A 76 11.70 -0.62 3.04
CA GLY A 76 13.07 -0.85 2.61
C GLY A 76 13.93 0.41 2.66
N SER A 77 13.41 1.52 2.15
CA SER A 77 14.12 2.81 2.15
C SER A 77 14.32 3.37 3.54
N VAL A 78 13.31 3.26 4.42
CA VAL A 78 13.33 3.92 5.74
C VAL A 78 13.97 3.04 6.81
N VAL A 79 13.68 1.74 6.80
CA VAL A 79 14.10 0.81 7.86
C VAL A 79 15.46 0.18 7.56
N ARG A 80 15.68 -0.20 6.29
CA ARG A 80 16.93 -0.87 5.86
C ARG A 80 17.94 0.04 5.19
N ASN A 81 17.57 1.27 4.84
CA ASN A 81 18.31 2.19 3.97
C ASN A 81 18.61 1.64 2.56
N GLU A 82 18.02 0.53 2.19
CA GLU A 82 18.19 -0.14 0.90
C GLU A 82 16.87 -0.79 0.48
N PRO A 83 16.08 -0.12 -0.37
CA PRO A 83 14.91 -0.75 -0.95
C PRO A 83 15.35 -1.81 -1.96
N ARG A 84 14.72 -2.99 -1.93
CA ARG A 84 14.94 -4.03 -2.94
C ARG A 84 14.35 -3.68 -4.31
N ILE A 85 13.59 -2.61 -4.36
CA ILE A 85 12.84 -2.13 -5.52
C ILE A 85 13.02 -0.62 -5.61
N HIS A 86 13.33 -0.13 -6.79
CA HIS A 86 13.47 1.30 -7.05
C HIS A 86 12.26 1.81 -7.84
N PHE A 87 11.60 2.86 -7.31
CA PHE A 87 10.42 3.45 -7.93
C PHE A 87 10.74 4.52 -8.98
N CYS A 88 11.99 5.00 -9.02
CA CYS A 88 12.38 6.11 -9.86
C CYS A 88 12.81 5.60 -11.23
N PRO A 89 12.14 5.99 -12.33
CA PRO A 89 12.51 5.58 -13.68
C PRO A 89 13.86 6.15 -14.13
N ASP A 90 14.33 7.24 -13.52
CA ASP A 90 15.50 8.00 -13.94
C ASP A 90 16.81 7.53 -13.32
N LEU A 91 16.81 6.59 -12.39
CA LEU A 91 17.98 6.04 -11.77
C LEU A 91 18.23 4.59 -12.24
N ASP A 92 19.12 4.46 -13.23
CA ASP A 92 19.77 3.21 -13.65
C ASP A 92 18.84 2.04 -14.03
N GLY A 93 17.97 2.22 -15.02
CA GLY A 93 17.22 1.12 -15.65
C GLY A 93 16.13 0.53 -14.74
N GLY A 94 15.68 1.27 -13.76
CA GLY A 94 14.52 0.92 -12.93
C GLY A 94 13.28 0.75 -13.80
N LYS A 95 12.56 -0.36 -13.64
CA LYS A 95 11.25 -0.54 -14.27
C LYS A 95 10.33 0.56 -13.76
N ASP A 96 9.48 1.08 -14.63
CA ASP A 96 8.44 2.03 -14.26
C ASP A 96 7.34 1.30 -13.47
N PHE A 97 7.60 1.04 -12.18
CA PHE A 97 6.67 0.35 -11.30
C PHE A 97 5.35 1.09 -11.10
N ILE A 98 5.33 2.40 -11.29
CA ILE A 98 4.09 3.18 -11.22
C ILE A 98 3.19 2.74 -12.37
N ASN A 99 3.71 2.67 -13.60
CA ASN A 99 2.94 2.19 -14.74
C ASN A 99 2.52 0.72 -14.58
N GLU A 100 3.41 -0.14 -14.08
CA GLU A 100 3.06 -1.54 -13.82
C GLU A 100 1.89 -1.65 -12.84
N LEU A 101 1.90 -0.89 -11.75
CA LEU A 101 0.81 -0.89 -10.76
C LEU A 101 -0.48 -0.30 -11.33
N LEU A 102 -0.40 0.82 -12.05
CA LEU A 102 -1.58 1.44 -12.66
C LEU A 102 -2.23 0.56 -13.74
N ASN A 103 -1.44 -0.28 -14.41
CA ASN A 103 -1.96 -1.23 -15.39
C ASN A 103 -2.52 -2.50 -14.73
N ALA A 104 -1.92 -2.96 -13.62
CA ALA A 104 -2.33 -4.18 -12.95
C ALA A 104 -3.59 -4.05 -12.10
N PHE A 105 -3.83 -2.84 -11.53
CA PHE A 105 -4.94 -2.59 -10.62
C PHE A 105 -5.97 -1.62 -11.20
N ASP A 106 -7.24 -1.87 -10.90
CA ASP A 106 -8.35 -0.97 -11.22
C ASP A 106 -8.40 0.21 -10.23
N LEU A 107 -8.00 -0.03 -8.98
CA LEU A 107 -8.00 0.96 -7.91
C LEU A 107 -6.81 0.76 -6.98
N ILE A 108 -6.09 1.84 -6.70
CA ILE A 108 -5.00 1.89 -5.72
C ILE A 108 -5.44 2.82 -4.59
N ILE A 109 -5.53 2.31 -3.38
CA ILE A 109 -5.97 3.05 -2.21
C ILE A 109 -4.81 3.23 -1.24
N PHE A 110 -4.40 4.48 -1.06
CA PHE A 110 -3.47 4.85 -0.01
C PHE A 110 -4.23 5.09 1.30
N CYS A 111 -4.13 4.15 2.23
CA CYS A 111 -4.66 4.28 3.59
C CYS A 111 -3.74 5.22 4.39
N LEU A 112 -3.93 6.52 4.20
CA LEU A 112 -3.00 7.55 4.66
C LEU A 112 -3.80 8.71 5.25
N PRO A 113 -3.96 8.80 6.58
CA PRO A 113 -4.61 9.92 7.24
C PRO A 113 -4.03 11.27 6.84
N MET A 114 -4.85 12.29 6.67
CA MET A 114 -4.37 13.62 6.25
C MET A 114 -3.63 14.35 7.36
N ASP A 115 -4.05 14.13 8.60
CA ASP A 115 -3.40 14.75 9.78
C ASP A 115 -2.33 13.80 10.33
N LYS A 116 -1.08 14.09 9.99
CA LYS A 116 0.08 13.33 10.46
C LYS A 116 0.21 13.34 11.99
N GLY A 117 -0.10 14.47 12.64
CA GLY A 117 0.01 14.58 14.10
C GLY A 117 -0.98 13.66 14.81
N ILE A 118 -2.24 13.67 14.38
CA ILE A 118 -3.26 12.77 14.92
C ILE A 118 -2.91 11.31 14.59
N TYR A 119 -2.46 11.04 13.37
CA TYR A 119 -2.02 9.70 12.98
C TYR A 119 -0.93 9.17 13.91
N LEU A 120 0.15 9.93 14.14
CA LEU A 120 1.26 9.51 15.01
C LEU A 120 0.82 9.33 16.47
N LYS A 121 -0.07 10.17 16.96
CA LYS A 121 -0.67 10.02 18.30
C LYS A 121 -1.44 8.68 18.42
N ASN A 122 -2.24 8.38 17.42
CA ASN A 122 -3.00 7.12 17.37
C ASN A 122 -2.07 5.91 17.25
N TYR A 123 -1.02 6.02 16.46
CA TYR A 123 0.01 4.98 16.33
C TYR A 123 0.66 4.67 17.68
N VAL A 124 1.08 5.70 18.44
CA VAL A 124 1.64 5.53 19.79
C VAL A 124 0.67 4.83 20.73
N ASN A 125 -0.61 5.15 20.65
CA ASN A 125 -1.64 4.48 21.46
C ASN A 125 -1.81 3.01 21.06
N CYS A 126 -1.72 2.68 19.78
CA CYS A 126 -1.77 1.30 19.30
C CYS A 126 -0.54 0.49 19.76
N MET A 127 0.65 1.09 19.77
CA MET A 127 1.88 0.44 20.24
C MET A 127 1.79 -0.04 21.70
N LYS A 128 1.01 0.66 22.53
CA LYS A 128 0.83 0.29 23.95
C LYS A 128 0.03 -0.99 24.14
N THR A 129 -0.73 -1.38 23.14
CA THR A 129 -1.68 -2.52 23.22
C THR A 129 -1.31 -3.68 22.31
N LYS A 130 -0.36 -3.50 21.40
CA LYS A 130 0.10 -4.50 20.44
C LYS A 130 1.62 -4.57 20.42
N GLU A 131 2.17 -5.75 20.18
CA GLU A 131 3.56 -5.91 19.78
C GLU A 131 3.68 -5.41 18.31
N GLU A 132 3.82 -4.12 18.13
CA GLU A 132 4.06 -3.54 16.82
C GLU A 132 5.53 -3.76 16.41
N TYR A 133 5.73 -4.13 15.16
CA TYR A 133 7.06 -4.40 14.59
C TYR A 133 8.00 -3.19 14.64
N ILE A 134 7.45 -1.97 14.50
CA ILE A 134 8.19 -0.72 14.58
C ILE A 134 7.78 0.04 15.84
N SER A 135 8.64 0.03 16.85
CA SER A 135 8.40 0.73 18.12
C SER A 135 8.85 2.20 18.14
N ASN A 136 9.46 2.68 17.04
CA ASN A 136 10.05 4.01 16.96
C ASN A 136 9.15 4.99 16.18
N VAL A 137 8.62 6.00 16.88
CA VAL A 137 7.73 7.02 16.29
C VAL A 137 8.43 7.86 15.22
N ASP A 138 9.72 8.13 15.35
CA ASP A 138 10.48 8.90 14.36
C ASP A 138 10.62 8.12 13.06
N VAL A 139 10.83 6.82 13.15
CA VAL A 139 10.84 5.92 11.98
C VAL A 139 9.46 5.91 11.32
N MET A 140 8.39 5.78 12.11
CA MET A 140 7.03 5.80 11.57
C MET A 140 6.67 7.15 10.94
N SER A 141 7.16 8.25 11.50
CA SER A 141 7.02 9.58 10.90
C SER A 141 7.66 9.65 9.51
N LYS A 142 8.85 9.09 9.34
CA LYS A 142 9.54 9.02 8.04
C LYS A 142 8.80 8.09 7.05
N ILE A 143 8.28 6.98 7.53
CA ILE A 143 7.44 6.07 6.73
C ILE A 143 6.21 6.81 6.21
N TYR A 144 5.51 7.55 7.08
CA TYR A 144 4.37 8.36 6.68
C TYR A 144 4.74 9.37 5.58
N ASP A 145 5.83 10.12 5.76
CA ASP A 145 6.28 11.10 4.78
C ASP A 145 6.60 10.45 3.44
N LYS A 146 7.23 9.27 3.45
CA LYS A 146 7.53 8.53 2.22
C LYS A 146 6.27 8.09 1.48
N TYR A 147 5.25 7.61 2.19
CA TYR A 147 3.95 7.31 1.59
C TYR A 147 3.27 8.55 1.01
N GLN A 148 3.37 9.68 1.70
CA GLN A 148 2.84 10.96 1.23
C GLN A 148 3.49 11.37 -0.09
N ASP A 149 4.82 11.28 -0.17
CA ASP A 149 5.58 11.62 -1.37
C ASP A 149 5.20 10.71 -2.56
N ILE A 150 5.08 9.41 -2.32
CA ILE A 150 4.68 8.46 -3.36
C ILE A 150 3.25 8.74 -3.83
N TYR A 151 2.31 8.97 -2.92
CA TYR A 151 0.94 9.34 -3.28
C TYR A 151 0.90 10.57 -4.19
N LEU A 152 1.65 11.62 -3.85
CA LEU A 152 1.73 12.83 -4.67
C LEU A 152 2.39 12.56 -6.02
N THR A 153 3.40 11.70 -6.07
CA THR A 153 4.04 11.27 -7.33
C THR A 153 3.05 10.55 -8.24
N PHE A 154 2.26 9.60 -7.72
CA PHE A 154 1.21 8.94 -8.50
C PHE A 154 0.20 9.94 -9.07
N LYS A 155 -0.20 10.94 -8.25
CA LYS A 155 -1.16 11.98 -8.69
C LYS A 155 -0.59 12.90 -9.77
N SER A 156 0.70 13.17 -9.78
CA SER A 156 1.35 14.10 -10.70
C SER A 156 1.82 13.45 -12.01
N CYS A 157 2.33 12.22 -11.94
CA CYS A 157 2.92 11.54 -13.11
C CYS A 157 1.88 11.09 -14.13
N HIS A 158 0.66 10.77 -13.70
CA HIS A 158 -0.40 10.24 -14.57
C HIS A 158 -1.72 10.96 -14.34
N PRO A 159 -1.85 12.22 -14.82
CA PRO A 159 -3.06 13.01 -14.63
C PRO A 159 -4.33 12.32 -15.15
N ASP A 160 -4.22 11.60 -16.26
CA ASP A 160 -5.34 10.89 -16.88
C ASP A 160 -5.84 9.69 -16.09
N LEU A 161 -5.01 9.17 -15.17
CA LEU A 161 -5.31 8.01 -14.34
C LEU A 161 -5.53 8.37 -12.85
N GLN A 162 -5.69 9.64 -12.55
CA GLN A 162 -5.89 10.11 -11.16
C GLN A 162 -7.08 9.46 -10.46
N TYR A 163 -8.11 9.06 -11.22
CA TYR A 163 -9.28 8.36 -10.68
C TYR A 163 -8.97 6.97 -10.13
N LYS A 164 -7.87 6.35 -10.59
CA LYS A 164 -7.40 5.05 -10.11
C LYS A 164 -6.66 5.13 -8.78
N VAL A 165 -6.24 6.32 -8.36
CA VAL A 165 -5.43 6.51 -7.15
C VAL A 165 -6.18 7.38 -6.18
N VAL A 166 -6.58 6.81 -5.07
CA VAL A 166 -7.36 7.51 -4.04
C VAL A 166 -6.67 7.42 -2.68
N ARG A 167 -6.98 8.39 -1.83
CA ARG A 167 -6.55 8.42 -0.45
C ARG A 167 -7.73 8.07 0.45
N TYR A 168 -7.52 7.13 1.34
CA TYR A 168 -8.44 6.81 2.41
C TYR A 168 -7.94 7.37 3.73
N ASP A 169 -8.77 8.17 4.37
CA ASP A 169 -8.50 8.76 5.68
C ASP A 169 -9.56 8.30 6.67
N TYR A 170 -9.22 7.31 7.49
CA TYR A 170 -10.14 6.76 8.48
C TYR A 170 -10.56 7.78 9.55
N LEU A 171 -9.80 8.87 9.73
CA LEU A 171 -10.14 9.96 10.66
C LEU A 171 -11.30 10.82 10.15
N LYS A 172 -11.63 10.71 8.84
CA LYS A 172 -12.72 11.43 8.18
C LYS A 172 -13.90 10.52 7.85
N THR A 173 -13.84 9.25 8.18
CA THR A 173 -14.99 8.36 8.01
C THR A 173 -16.09 8.77 8.99
N LEU A 174 -17.21 9.06 8.40
CA LEU A 174 -18.46 9.43 9.05
C LEU A 174 -19.01 8.31 9.94
#